data_97e5010cc2869fc4491cb94c3d38d152
#
_entry.id   97e5010cc2869fc4491cb94c3d38d152
#
_cell.length_a   1.000
_cell.length_b   1.000
_cell.length_c   1.000
_cell.angle_alpha   90.00
_cell.angle_beta   90.00
_cell.angle_gamma   90.00
#
_symmetry.space_group_name_H-M   'P 1'
#
loop_
_entity.id
_entity.type
_entity.pdbx_description
1 polymer ?
#
loop_
_entity_poly.entity_id
_entity_poly.type
_entity_poly.pdbx_seq_one_letter_code
_entity_poly.pdbx_strand_id
1 'polypeptide(L)'
;TDSLHFEEYGNRFHESHAAQIAQSPYLNFTSLWVLFDFPVAEREEGIVDSDNGVDFVVNPERKYLNDKGIVTRDRKLFKDVFYLYKSWWNKDVETVYITARRLKYRPANQEFVMTVYSNAPSLKIYCNGVEVAESTKTEEPTGVVWKFNVKMVTGPTVFKAVSPNGTSDEIEILPLQD
;
A
#
# COMPACT_ATOMS: atom_id res chain seq x y z
N THR A 1 14.54 -6.90 4.69
CA THR A 1 14.09 -6.16 3.50
C THR A 1 14.67 -4.77 3.55
N ASP A 2 15.76 -4.60 2.83
CA ASP A 2 16.67 -3.45 2.92
C ASP A 2 16.23 -2.31 2.00
N SER A 3 14.95 -1.94 2.01
CA SER A 3 14.55 -0.79 1.24
C SER A 3 14.48 0.44 2.12
N LEU A 4 15.24 1.47 1.78
CA LEU A 4 15.19 2.79 2.39
C LEU A 4 13.79 3.43 2.34
N HIS A 5 12.96 2.98 1.41
CA HIS A 5 11.57 3.38 1.28
C HIS A 5 10.67 2.16 1.42
N PHE A 6 10.27 1.87 2.65
CA PHE A 6 9.23 0.86 2.90
C PHE A 6 7.95 1.27 2.16
N GLU A 7 7.32 0.33 1.49
CA GLU A 7 6.10 0.59 0.74
C GLU A 7 4.99 1.16 1.64
N GLU A 8 4.91 0.72 2.91
CA GLU A 8 3.97 1.25 3.88
C GLU A 8 4.20 2.74 4.20
N TYR A 9 5.45 3.20 4.17
CA TYR A 9 5.74 4.63 4.28
C TYR A 9 5.21 5.38 3.06
N GLY A 10 5.47 4.86 1.86
CA GLY A 10 4.94 5.38 0.61
C GLY A 10 3.41 5.45 0.62
N ASN A 11 2.75 4.40 1.09
CA ASN A 11 1.30 4.35 1.23
C ASN A 11 0.78 5.49 2.12
N ARG A 12 1.33 5.65 3.33
CA ARG A 12 0.94 6.71 4.26
C ARG A 12 1.18 8.11 3.69
N PHE A 13 2.33 8.30 3.04
CA PHE A 13 2.66 9.56 2.39
C PHE A 13 1.62 9.93 1.33
N HIS A 14 1.30 9.02 0.43
CA HIS A 14 0.34 9.26 -0.64
C HIS A 14 -1.10 9.34 -0.14
N GLU A 15 -1.50 8.54 0.85
CA GLU A 15 -2.81 8.63 1.51
C GLU A 15 -3.01 10.03 2.11
N SER A 16 -2.02 10.52 2.85
CA SER A 16 -2.06 11.86 3.46
C SER A 16 -2.20 12.97 2.42
N HIS A 17 -1.44 12.91 1.33
CA HIS A 17 -1.52 13.91 0.25
C HIS A 17 -2.84 13.81 -0.51
N ALA A 18 -3.30 12.60 -0.84
CA ALA A 18 -4.58 12.40 -1.50
C ALA A 18 -5.75 12.94 -0.65
N ALA A 19 -5.71 12.71 0.66
CA ALA A 19 -6.71 13.26 1.58
C ALA A 19 -6.72 14.80 1.59
N GLN A 20 -5.55 15.45 1.63
CA GLN A 20 -5.43 16.91 1.55
C GLN A 20 -5.94 17.46 0.22
N ILE A 21 -5.61 16.81 -0.89
CA ILE A 21 -6.08 17.18 -2.22
C ILE A 21 -7.61 17.07 -2.30
N ALA A 22 -8.18 15.96 -1.81
CA ALA A 22 -9.62 15.73 -1.82
C ALA A 22 -10.41 16.77 -1.01
N GLN A 23 -9.79 17.35 0.02
CA GLN A 23 -10.38 18.38 0.88
C GLN A 23 -10.13 19.81 0.39
N SER A 24 -9.37 20.01 -0.68
CA SER A 24 -8.95 21.32 -1.14
C SER A 24 -9.79 21.78 -2.34
N PRO A 25 -10.89 22.52 -2.14
CA PRO A 25 -11.82 22.87 -3.22
C PRO A 25 -11.25 23.86 -4.23
N TYR A 26 -10.13 24.49 -3.93
CA TYR A 26 -9.44 25.45 -4.78
C TYR A 26 -8.32 24.85 -5.63
N LEU A 27 -8.02 23.56 -5.46
CA LEU A 27 -7.04 22.86 -6.29
C LEU A 27 -7.71 22.39 -7.58
N ASN A 28 -7.31 23.00 -8.70
CA ASN A 28 -7.83 22.64 -10.02
C ASN A 28 -7.02 21.55 -10.71
N PHE A 29 -5.79 21.31 -10.26
CA PHE A 29 -4.87 20.37 -10.90
C PHE A 29 -3.86 19.82 -9.92
N THR A 30 -3.57 18.54 -10.05
CA THR A 30 -2.46 17.86 -9.36
C THR A 30 -1.77 16.92 -10.32
N SER A 31 -0.46 16.78 -10.19
CA SER A 31 0.33 15.85 -10.98
C SER A 31 1.17 14.98 -10.05
N LEU A 32 1.03 13.68 -10.22
CA LEU A 32 1.82 12.73 -9.46
C LEU A 32 3.24 12.66 -9.99
N TRP A 33 4.21 12.86 -9.15
CA TRP A 33 5.61 12.57 -9.41
C TRP A 33 6.02 11.29 -8.67
N VAL A 34 6.12 10.12 -9.30
CA VAL A 34 6.08 9.88 -10.73
C VAL A 34 5.47 8.51 -11.02
N LEU A 35 5.02 8.25 -12.25
CA LEU A 35 4.38 6.99 -12.60
C LEU A 35 5.36 5.80 -12.56
N PHE A 36 6.55 5.94 -13.14
CA PHE A 36 7.53 4.87 -13.22
C PHE A 36 8.81 5.19 -12.46
N ASP A 37 9.41 4.19 -11.83
CA ASP A 37 10.79 4.28 -11.38
C ASP A 37 11.71 4.58 -12.57
N PHE A 38 12.76 5.36 -12.37
CA PHE A 38 13.64 5.77 -13.44
C PHE A 38 15.12 5.78 -13.03
N PRO A 39 16.06 5.60 -13.96
CA PRO A 39 17.47 5.67 -13.67
C PRO A 39 17.90 7.12 -13.44
N VAL A 40 18.84 7.33 -12.53
CA VAL A 40 19.47 8.62 -12.27
C VAL A 40 20.98 8.40 -12.31
N ALA A 41 21.66 9.01 -13.28
CA ALA A 41 23.11 8.93 -13.35
C ALA A 41 23.76 9.59 -12.12
N GLU A 42 24.80 8.97 -11.61
CA GLU A 42 25.66 9.49 -10.55
C GLU A 42 24.94 9.75 -9.20
N ARG A 43 23.73 9.27 -9.04
CA ARG A 43 23.01 9.37 -7.77
C ARG A 43 23.28 8.15 -6.91
N GLU A 44 23.87 8.38 -5.77
CA GLU A 44 24.04 7.40 -4.71
C GLU A 44 22.93 7.61 -3.66
N GLU A 45 21.71 7.17 -3.94
CA GLU A 45 20.65 7.17 -2.93
C GLU A 45 20.99 6.10 -1.90
N GLY A 46 21.04 6.52 -0.64
CA GLY A 46 21.31 5.65 0.50
C GLY A 46 22.72 5.70 1.05
N ILE A 47 23.56 6.63 0.61
CA ILE A 47 24.73 7.00 1.41
C ILE A 47 24.23 7.90 2.54
N VAL A 48 24.31 7.39 3.73
CA VAL A 48 24.07 8.18 4.93
C VAL A 48 25.39 8.77 5.38
N ASP A 49 25.30 10.03 5.70
CA ASP A 49 26.32 10.75 6.41
C ASP A 49 26.66 10.03 7.72
N SER A 50 27.83 9.41 7.79
CA SER A 50 28.34 8.67 8.95
C SER A 50 28.51 9.56 10.19
N ASP A 51 28.42 10.86 10.02
CA ASP A 51 28.62 11.83 11.13
C ASP A 51 27.50 11.79 12.17
N ASN A 52 26.35 11.18 11.87
CA ASN A 52 25.22 11.06 12.80
C ASN A 52 24.98 9.63 13.33
N GLY A 53 25.90 8.70 13.12
CA GLY A 53 25.90 7.38 13.76
C GLY A 53 24.78 6.43 13.28
N VAL A 54 24.24 6.65 12.11
CA VAL A 54 23.26 5.77 11.50
C VAL A 54 23.87 5.15 10.24
N ASP A 55 24.36 3.92 10.38
CA ASP A 55 24.85 3.12 9.25
C ASP A 55 23.68 2.64 8.41
N PHE A 56 23.43 3.26 7.28
CA PHE A 56 22.56 2.69 6.27
C PHE A 56 23.39 1.88 5.26
N VAL A 57 23.02 0.64 5.09
CA VAL A 57 23.62 -0.20 4.07
C VAL A 57 23.11 0.24 2.71
N VAL A 58 23.98 0.79 1.88
CA VAL A 58 23.69 1.05 0.48
C VAL A 58 23.43 -0.30 -0.20
N ASN A 59 22.23 -0.53 -0.70
CA ASN A 59 21.98 -1.69 -1.54
C ASN A 59 22.60 -1.43 -2.92
N PRO A 60 23.67 -2.13 -3.32
CA PRO A 60 24.34 -1.91 -4.61
C PRO A 60 23.41 -2.09 -5.82
N GLU A 61 22.36 -2.90 -5.69
CA GLU A 61 21.37 -3.15 -6.74
C GLU A 61 20.47 -1.94 -7.00
N ARG A 62 20.43 -0.98 -6.07
CA ARG A 62 19.66 0.27 -6.19
C ARG A 62 20.49 1.48 -6.56
N LYS A 63 21.78 1.31 -6.73
CA LYS A 63 22.64 2.37 -7.23
C LYS A 63 22.08 2.89 -8.56
N TYR A 64 21.97 4.22 -8.66
CA TYR A 64 21.43 4.88 -9.86
C TYR A 64 19.93 4.67 -10.13
N LEU A 65 19.13 4.24 -9.16
CA LEU A 65 17.70 4.09 -9.29
C LEU A 65 16.94 5.11 -8.44
N ASN A 66 16.00 5.83 -9.05
CA ASN A 66 14.97 6.55 -8.34
C ASN A 66 13.72 5.66 -8.25
N ASP A 67 13.35 5.22 -7.05
CA ASP A 67 12.26 4.29 -6.77
C ASP A 67 10.95 4.96 -6.33
N LYS A 68 10.82 6.28 -6.58
CA LYS A 68 9.61 7.05 -6.26
C LYS A 68 8.41 6.77 -7.18
N GLY A 69 8.62 5.99 -8.23
CA GLY A 69 7.54 5.55 -9.10
C GLY A 69 6.50 4.72 -8.36
N ILE A 70 5.25 4.82 -8.77
CA ILE A 70 4.16 3.95 -8.28
C ILE A 70 4.11 2.62 -9.04
N VAL A 71 4.89 2.50 -10.12
CA VAL A 71 5.12 1.29 -10.91
C VAL A 71 6.63 1.14 -11.09
N THR A 72 7.13 -0.08 -11.03
CA THR A 72 8.56 -0.34 -11.25
C THR A 72 9.01 0.02 -12.66
N ARG A 73 10.32 0.29 -12.82
CA ARG A 73 10.93 0.68 -14.10
C ARG A 73 10.65 -0.31 -15.22
N ASP A 74 10.68 -1.61 -14.93
CA ASP A 74 10.39 -2.69 -15.88
C ASP A 74 8.90 -2.87 -16.17
N ARG A 75 8.04 -2.07 -15.50
CA ARG A 75 6.58 -2.05 -15.61
C ARG A 75 5.89 -3.36 -15.18
N LYS A 76 6.58 -4.23 -14.47
CA LYS A 76 6.03 -5.53 -14.06
C LYS A 76 5.32 -5.49 -12.73
N LEU A 77 5.74 -4.59 -11.82
CA LEU A 77 5.17 -4.47 -10.49
C LEU A 77 4.44 -3.14 -10.35
N PHE A 78 3.14 -3.22 -10.07
CA PHE A 78 2.33 -2.10 -9.59
C PHE A 78 2.41 -2.08 -8.07
N LYS A 79 2.96 -0.99 -7.51
CA LYS A 79 3.07 -0.82 -6.06
C LYS A 79 1.68 -0.52 -5.45
N ASP A 80 1.53 -0.67 -4.14
CA ASP A 80 0.23 -0.44 -3.47
C ASP A 80 -0.37 0.93 -3.82
N VAL A 81 0.45 1.97 -3.85
CA VAL A 81 0.04 3.34 -4.19
C VAL A 81 -0.58 3.46 -5.58
N PHE A 82 -0.19 2.63 -6.55
CA PHE A 82 -0.86 2.59 -7.84
C PHE A 82 -2.36 2.30 -7.68
N TYR A 83 -2.70 1.37 -6.79
CA TYR A 83 -4.10 0.99 -6.56
C TYR A 83 -4.88 2.04 -5.76
N LEU A 84 -4.22 2.85 -4.92
CA LEU A 84 -4.83 4.04 -4.32
C LEU A 84 -5.36 4.98 -5.41
N TYR A 85 -4.48 5.38 -6.34
CA TYR A 85 -4.87 6.28 -7.42
C TYR A 85 -5.82 5.64 -8.43
N LYS A 86 -5.66 4.35 -8.73
CA LYS A 86 -6.59 3.61 -9.56
C LYS A 86 -8.00 3.62 -8.96
N SER A 87 -8.14 3.34 -7.68
CA SER A 87 -9.44 3.36 -6.99
C SER A 87 -10.03 4.77 -6.94
N TRP A 88 -9.18 5.79 -6.76
CA TRP A 88 -9.64 7.17 -6.60
C TRP A 88 -10.04 7.83 -7.91
N TRP A 89 -9.25 7.65 -8.96
CA TRP A 89 -9.42 8.35 -10.23
C TRP A 89 -10.19 7.58 -11.29
N ASN A 90 -10.10 6.24 -11.29
CA ASN A 90 -10.82 5.43 -12.26
C ASN A 90 -12.19 5.03 -11.70
N LYS A 91 -13.24 5.69 -12.19
CA LYS A 91 -14.63 5.42 -11.77
C LYS A 91 -15.32 4.34 -12.62
N ASP A 92 -14.72 3.95 -13.74
CA ASP A 92 -15.30 3.00 -14.68
C ASP A 92 -15.04 1.54 -14.30
N VAL A 93 -14.02 1.30 -13.46
CA VAL A 93 -13.60 -0.04 -13.05
C VAL A 93 -13.59 -0.14 -11.54
N GLU A 94 -14.41 -1.04 -11.01
CA GLU A 94 -14.38 -1.35 -9.59
C GLU A 94 -13.03 -2.00 -9.22
N THR A 95 -12.41 -1.49 -8.19
CA THR A 95 -11.13 -1.95 -7.67
C THR A 95 -11.29 -2.39 -6.22
N VAL A 96 -10.75 -3.53 -5.88
CA VAL A 96 -10.52 -3.99 -4.50
C VAL A 96 -9.08 -4.45 -4.43
N TYR A 97 -8.29 -3.89 -3.51
CA TYR A 97 -6.87 -4.19 -3.36
C TYR A 97 -6.44 -4.09 -1.90
N ILE A 98 -5.97 -5.21 -1.35
CA ILE A 98 -5.41 -5.28 0.01
C ILE A 98 -3.94 -4.86 -0.06
N THR A 99 -3.57 -3.86 0.74
CA THR A 99 -2.20 -3.30 0.78
C THR A 99 -1.23 -4.18 1.59
N ALA A 100 0.04 -3.78 1.62
CA ALA A 100 1.11 -4.41 2.41
C ALA A 100 1.30 -5.92 2.10
N ARG A 101 0.92 -6.36 0.91
CA ARG A 101 0.99 -7.77 0.49
C ARG A 101 2.42 -8.32 0.39
N ARG A 102 3.43 -7.46 0.32
CA ARG A 102 4.85 -7.87 0.32
C ARG A 102 5.41 -8.07 1.72
N LEU A 103 4.74 -7.57 2.74
CA LEU A 103 5.04 -7.88 4.16
C LEU A 103 4.35 -9.20 4.54
N LYS A 104 4.93 -10.31 4.09
CA LYS A 104 4.32 -11.64 4.21
C LYS A 104 4.33 -12.22 5.62
N TYR A 105 5.17 -11.71 6.51
CA TYR A 105 5.33 -12.27 7.85
C TYR A 105 4.85 -11.27 8.90
N ARG A 106 3.99 -11.73 9.81
CA ARG A 106 3.50 -10.94 10.94
C ARG A 106 3.44 -11.78 12.21
N PRO A 107 3.58 -11.16 13.39
CA PRO A 107 3.40 -11.87 14.64
C PRO A 107 2.03 -12.56 14.72
N ALA A 108 2.02 -13.83 15.15
CA ALA A 108 0.79 -14.57 15.35
C ALA A 108 -0.06 -13.95 16.47
N ASN A 109 -1.37 -14.11 16.38
CA ASN A 109 -2.35 -13.64 17.38
C ASN A 109 -2.35 -12.12 17.66
N GLN A 110 -1.65 -11.32 16.88
CA GLN A 110 -1.67 -9.86 16.97
C GLN A 110 -2.79 -9.23 16.13
N GLU A 111 -3.38 -8.18 16.67
CA GLU A 111 -4.26 -7.30 15.92
C GLU A 111 -3.44 -6.30 15.10
N PHE A 112 -3.93 -5.98 13.92
CA PHE A 112 -3.36 -4.93 13.08
C PHE A 112 -4.43 -4.27 12.23
N VAL A 113 -4.12 -3.07 11.74
CA VAL A 113 -4.99 -2.37 10.79
C VAL A 113 -4.65 -2.85 9.39
N MET A 114 -5.60 -3.54 8.76
CA MET A 114 -5.53 -3.89 7.34
C MET A 114 -6.12 -2.75 6.53
N THR A 115 -5.37 -2.24 5.57
CA THR A 115 -5.84 -1.21 4.65
C THR A 115 -6.22 -1.84 3.31
N VAL A 116 -7.38 -1.45 2.78
CA VAL A 116 -7.88 -1.86 1.46
C VAL A 116 -8.12 -0.60 0.64
N TYR A 117 -7.60 -0.55 -0.58
CA TYR A 117 -7.96 0.49 -1.55
C TYR A 117 -9.10 0.00 -2.42
N SER A 118 -10.22 0.74 -2.40
CA SER A 118 -11.41 0.33 -3.15
C SER A 118 -12.35 1.50 -3.40
N ASN A 119 -12.93 1.56 -4.59
CA ASN A 119 -14.04 2.44 -4.96
C ASN A 119 -15.41 1.73 -4.86
N ALA A 120 -15.46 0.55 -4.25
CA ALA A 120 -16.71 -0.17 -4.00
C ALA A 120 -17.57 0.56 -2.94
N PRO A 121 -18.90 0.41 -2.97
CA PRO A 121 -19.80 1.05 -2.01
C PRO A 121 -19.74 0.43 -0.61
N SER A 122 -19.28 -0.81 -0.50
CA SER A 122 -19.06 -1.50 0.77
C SER A 122 -18.02 -2.62 0.59
N LEU A 123 -17.46 -3.09 1.69
CA LEU A 123 -16.53 -4.20 1.71
C LEU A 123 -16.82 -5.15 2.86
N LYS A 124 -16.71 -6.45 2.58
CA LYS A 124 -16.64 -7.52 3.58
C LYS A 124 -15.23 -8.10 3.61
N ILE A 125 -14.77 -8.38 4.82
CA ILE A 125 -13.45 -8.99 5.05
C ILE A 125 -13.64 -10.39 5.62
N TYR A 126 -12.95 -11.33 5.03
CA TYR A 126 -12.90 -12.72 5.47
C TYR A 126 -11.47 -13.07 5.92
N CYS A 127 -11.40 -13.86 6.98
CA CYS A 127 -10.18 -14.47 7.49
C CYS A 127 -10.36 -15.98 7.42
N ASN A 128 -9.55 -16.67 6.61
CA ASN A 128 -9.67 -18.12 6.37
C ASN A 128 -11.12 -18.56 6.05
N GLY A 129 -11.82 -17.79 5.22
CA GLY A 129 -13.18 -18.06 4.80
C GLY A 129 -14.30 -17.62 5.77
N VAL A 130 -13.95 -17.16 6.97
CA VAL A 130 -14.92 -16.65 7.96
C VAL A 130 -15.00 -15.14 7.86
N GLU A 131 -16.21 -14.57 7.77
CA GLU A 131 -16.41 -13.13 7.78
C GLU A 131 -16.00 -12.55 9.15
N VAL A 132 -15.10 -11.57 9.15
CA VAL A 132 -14.56 -10.94 10.36
C VAL A 132 -14.83 -9.45 10.46
N ALA A 133 -15.14 -8.79 9.35
CA ALA A 133 -15.50 -7.38 9.33
C ALA A 133 -16.34 -7.03 8.10
N GLU A 134 -17.17 -6.00 8.23
CA GLU A 134 -17.93 -5.37 7.16
C GLU A 134 -17.95 -3.87 7.35
N SER A 135 -17.89 -3.09 6.27
CA SER A 135 -18.10 -1.65 6.30
C SER A 135 -18.81 -1.17 5.03
N THR A 136 -19.75 -0.24 5.22
CA THR A 136 -20.51 0.41 4.15
C THR A 136 -20.03 1.83 3.85
N LYS A 137 -19.00 2.29 4.52
CA LYS A 137 -18.38 3.60 4.30
C LYS A 137 -16.94 3.62 4.76
N THR A 138 -16.18 4.55 4.24
CA THR A 138 -14.88 4.94 4.79
C THR A 138 -14.94 6.40 5.24
N GLU A 139 -14.25 6.72 6.31
CA GLU A 139 -14.13 8.10 6.84
C GLU A 139 -13.00 8.87 6.17
N GLU A 140 -12.18 8.20 5.38
CA GLU A 140 -11.07 8.83 4.67
C GLU A 140 -11.58 9.75 3.54
N PRO A 141 -11.02 10.97 3.42
CA PRO A 141 -11.56 12.02 2.53
C PRO A 141 -11.63 11.65 1.05
N THR A 142 -10.75 10.75 0.60
CA THR A 142 -10.76 10.25 -0.79
C THR A 142 -11.95 9.33 -1.08
N GLY A 143 -12.54 8.74 -0.03
CA GLY A 143 -13.60 7.75 -0.15
C GLY A 143 -13.14 6.37 -0.64
N VAL A 144 -11.83 6.12 -0.73
CA VAL A 144 -11.29 4.87 -1.31
C VAL A 144 -10.28 4.14 -0.40
N VAL A 145 -9.96 4.71 0.75
CA VAL A 145 -9.06 4.09 1.73
C VAL A 145 -9.89 3.50 2.87
N TRP A 146 -9.92 2.18 2.96
CA TRP A 146 -10.69 1.45 3.95
C TRP A 146 -9.76 0.83 4.98
N LYS A 147 -10.10 0.93 6.26
CA LYS A 147 -9.29 0.41 7.36
C LYS A 147 -10.11 -0.55 8.21
N PHE A 148 -9.59 -1.75 8.42
CA PHE A 148 -10.22 -2.81 9.19
C PHE A 148 -9.28 -3.30 10.28
N ASN A 149 -9.75 -3.35 11.52
CA ASN A 149 -9.03 -4.02 12.59
C ASN A 149 -9.24 -5.53 12.43
N VAL A 150 -8.17 -6.24 12.16
CA VAL A 150 -8.17 -7.69 11.96
C VAL A 150 -7.10 -8.34 12.82
N LYS A 151 -7.24 -9.65 13.05
CA LYS A 151 -6.32 -10.41 13.89
C LYS A 151 -5.69 -11.55 13.10
N MET A 152 -4.37 -11.70 13.20
CA MET A 152 -3.66 -12.88 12.74
C MET A 152 -4.10 -14.10 13.55
N VAL A 153 -4.29 -15.23 12.88
CA VAL A 153 -4.46 -16.52 13.56
C VAL A 153 -3.12 -17.22 13.77
N THR A 154 -3.13 -18.30 14.50
CA THR A 154 -1.96 -19.17 14.64
C THR A 154 -1.81 -20.01 13.38
N GLY A 155 -0.85 -19.68 12.54
CA GLY A 155 -0.63 -20.34 11.25
C GLY A 155 -0.88 -19.44 10.05
N PRO A 156 -0.81 -20.00 8.84
CA PRO A 156 -1.09 -19.26 7.61
C PRO A 156 -2.49 -18.64 7.66
N THR A 157 -2.57 -17.35 7.37
CA THR A 157 -3.81 -16.58 7.43
C THR A 157 -4.11 -15.98 6.06
N VAL A 158 -5.24 -16.37 5.47
CA VAL A 158 -5.71 -15.82 4.21
C VAL A 158 -6.77 -14.75 4.52
N PHE A 159 -6.45 -13.50 4.17
CA PHE A 159 -7.42 -12.42 4.20
C PHE A 159 -7.97 -12.17 2.80
N LYS A 160 -9.29 -12.03 2.71
CA LYS A 160 -9.99 -11.72 1.47
C LYS A 160 -10.92 -10.53 1.68
N ALA A 161 -10.83 -9.53 0.81
CA ALA A 161 -11.77 -8.42 0.74
C ALA A 161 -12.71 -8.62 -0.44
N VAL A 162 -14.01 -8.41 -0.24
CA VAL A 162 -15.04 -8.65 -1.26
C VAL A 162 -16.02 -7.49 -1.30
N SER A 163 -16.30 -6.98 -2.50
CA SER A 163 -17.36 -5.99 -2.75
C SER A 163 -18.73 -6.66 -2.98
N PRO A 164 -19.83 -5.93 -2.90
CA PRO A 164 -21.18 -6.45 -3.22
C PRO A 164 -21.29 -6.97 -4.65
N ASN A 165 -20.52 -6.44 -5.58
CA ASN A 165 -20.53 -6.84 -7.00
C ASN A 165 -19.66 -8.07 -7.27
N GLY A 166 -19.00 -8.62 -6.24
CA GLY A 166 -18.17 -9.81 -6.35
C GLY A 166 -16.70 -9.53 -6.72
N THR A 167 -16.31 -8.27 -6.94
CA THR A 167 -14.89 -7.91 -7.07
C THR A 167 -14.19 -8.21 -5.76
N SER A 168 -13.05 -8.90 -5.83
CA SER A 168 -12.34 -9.31 -4.62
C SER A 168 -10.85 -9.32 -4.82
N ASP A 169 -10.14 -9.26 -3.71
CA ASP A 169 -8.70 -9.44 -3.62
C ASP A 169 -8.35 -10.28 -2.39
N GLU A 170 -7.25 -11.01 -2.47
CA GLU A 170 -6.84 -11.97 -1.44
C GLU A 170 -5.34 -11.89 -1.22
N ILE A 171 -4.93 -12.00 0.03
CA ILE A 171 -3.52 -12.11 0.42
C ILE A 171 -3.35 -13.20 1.47
N GLU A 172 -2.21 -13.89 1.41
CA GLU A 172 -1.76 -14.80 2.45
C GLU A 172 -0.67 -14.14 3.29
N ILE A 173 -0.83 -14.23 4.60
CA ILE A 173 0.14 -13.76 5.59
C ILE A 173 0.57 -14.95 6.45
N LEU A 174 1.87 -15.09 6.67
CA LEU A 174 2.46 -16.15 7.45
C LEU A 174 2.84 -15.65 8.85
N PRO A 175 2.76 -16.48 9.89
CA PRO A 175 3.28 -16.11 11.19
C PRO A 175 4.80 -15.97 11.14
N LEU A 176 5.33 -14.97 11.86
CA LEU A 176 6.76 -14.91 12.13
C LEU A 176 7.15 -16.19 12.89
N GLN A 177 8.19 -16.85 12.42
CA GLN A 177 8.82 -17.95 13.15
C GLN A 177 9.77 -17.33 14.20
N ASP A 178 9.68 -17.78 15.42
CA ASP A 178 10.58 -17.42 16.52
C ASP A 178 12.01 -17.91 16.25
#